data_7631c8ae233417e0fad1a7427f97e995
#
_entry.id   7631c8ae233417e0fad1a7427f97e995
#
_cell.length_a   1.000
_cell.length_b   1.000
_cell.length_c   1.000
_cell.angle_alpha   90.00
_cell.angle_beta   90.00
_cell.angle_gamma   90.00
#
_symmetry.space_group_name_H-M   'P 1'
#
loop_
_entity.id
_entity.type
_entity.pdbx_description
1 polymer ?
#
loop_
_entity_poly.entity_id
_entity_poly.type
_entity_poly.pdbx_seq_one_letter_code
_entity_poly.pdbx_strand_id
1 'polypeptide(L)'
;IDPVVGVREGMLIQPLTRQIFFERFGYSLPFYGRIDSASHFKASQVTHFGMIVRADDKVALSFYDTVLGLLRVRDDLVSKYAEAKASRLIFDLQVGESYYTTDFDEPRSSVGDLQAARSGRLKIIRFDKNAPMEDARRISRAGHLGLSLYTFRVRNLDAYLAKVRASTATEITPIARNEFGERSFSFTAPDGYMWTLVEGT
;
A
#
# COMPACT_ATOMS: atom_id res chain seq x y z
N ILE A 1 -0.69 -3.71 23.83
CA ILE A 1 -1.95 -4.21 23.25
C ILE A 1 -2.71 -4.86 24.38
N ASP A 2 -3.96 -4.44 24.60
CA ASP A 2 -4.85 -5.06 25.56
C ASP A 2 -5.06 -6.53 25.14
N PRO A 3 -4.81 -7.53 26.00
CA PRO A 3 -4.99 -8.92 25.67
C PRO A 3 -6.47 -9.30 25.39
N VAL A 4 -7.41 -8.45 25.78
CA VAL A 4 -8.85 -8.63 25.56
C VAL A 4 -9.34 -7.94 24.29
N VAL A 5 -8.76 -6.78 23.97
CA VAL A 5 -9.09 -6.00 22.77
C VAL A 5 -7.78 -5.59 22.10
N GLY A 6 -7.49 -6.14 20.97
CA GLY A 6 -6.23 -5.84 20.28
C GLY A 6 -6.11 -6.52 18.92
N VAL A 7 -4.92 -6.48 18.40
CA VAL A 7 -4.58 -7.09 17.12
C VAL A 7 -3.25 -7.82 17.20
N ARG A 8 -3.20 -9.01 16.60
CA ARG A 8 -1.97 -9.70 16.27
C ARG A 8 -1.71 -9.52 14.78
N GLU A 9 -0.53 -9.08 14.43
CA GLU A 9 -0.12 -8.86 13.05
C GLU A 9 0.85 -9.95 12.61
N GLY A 10 0.54 -10.61 11.49
CA GLY A 10 1.49 -11.39 10.73
C GLY A 10 2.00 -10.55 9.56
N MET A 11 3.31 -10.49 9.36
CA MET A 11 3.92 -9.73 8.27
C MET A 11 4.76 -10.61 7.37
N LEU A 12 4.59 -10.43 6.05
CA LEU A 12 5.53 -10.90 5.04
C LEU A 12 6.30 -9.68 4.52
N ILE A 13 7.62 -9.78 4.54
CA ILE A 13 8.51 -8.68 4.20
C ILE A 13 9.36 -9.07 2.99
N GLN A 14 9.47 -8.16 2.05
CA GLN A 14 10.37 -8.20 0.91
C GLN A 14 11.16 -6.88 0.86
N PRO A 15 12.25 -6.75 0.11
CA PRO A 15 13.14 -5.60 0.16
C PRO A 15 12.45 -4.23 0.09
N LEU A 16 11.42 -4.07 -0.74
CA LEU A 16 10.71 -2.79 -0.89
C LEU A 16 9.22 -2.86 -0.53
N THR A 17 8.74 -4.00 -0.06
CA THR A 17 7.31 -4.19 0.17
C THR A 17 7.05 -5.02 1.42
N ARG A 18 5.88 -4.87 1.98
CA ARG A 18 5.35 -5.71 3.04
C ARG A 18 3.87 -5.97 2.89
N GLN A 19 3.43 -7.12 3.34
CA GLN A 19 2.02 -7.49 3.48
C GLN A 19 1.69 -7.72 4.94
N ILE A 20 0.51 -7.33 5.37
CA ILE A 20 0.06 -7.46 6.75
C ILE A 20 -1.26 -8.21 6.78
N PHE A 21 -1.32 -9.22 7.63
CA PHE A 21 -2.50 -10.00 7.97
C PHE A 21 -2.85 -9.74 9.43
N PHE A 22 -4.13 -9.70 9.76
CA PHE A 22 -4.58 -9.47 11.12
C PHE A 22 -5.33 -10.66 11.71
N GLU A 23 -5.10 -10.85 13.00
CA GLU A 23 -6.05 -11.52 13.90
C GLU A 23 -6.51 -10.48 14.93
N ARG A 24 -7.80 -10.23 15.05
CA ARG A 24 -8.38 -9.26 15.96
C ARG A 24 -9.04 -9.94 17.14
N PHE A 25 -8.86 -9.36 18.34
CA PHE A 25 -9.43 -9.84 19.58
C PHE A 25 -10.45 -8.81 20.08
N GLY A 26 -11.65 -9.28 20.42
CA GLY A 26 -12.68 -8.45 21.02
C GLY A 26 -13.40 -7.47 20.11
N TYR A 27 -13.03 -7.39 18.84
CA TYR A 27 -13.71 -6.57 17.83
C TYR A 27 -13.53 -7.11 16.41
N SER A 28 -14.41 -6.66 15.50
CA SER A 28 -14.28 -6.94 14.06
C SER A 28 -14.49 -5.69 13.24
N LEU A 29 -13.88 -5.63 12.06
CA LEU A 29 -14.15 -4.59 11.08
C LEU A 29 -15.06 -5.12 9.98
N PRO A 30 -16.07 -4.35 9.53
CA PRO A 30 -17.11 -4.89 8.64
C PRO A 30 -16.61 -5.22 7.23
N PHE A 31 -15.58 -4.55 6.75
CA PHE A 31 -15.21 -4.60 5.34
C PHE A 31 -13.86 -5.24 5.03
N TYR A 32 -12.97 -5.39 5.99
CA TYR A 32 -11.65 -5.99 5.75
C TYR A 32 -11.03 -6.60 7.01
N GLY A 33 -9.98 -7.40 6.79
CA GLY A 33 -9.23 -8.05 7.87
C GLY A 33 -10.05 -9.07 8.64
N ARG A 34 -10.97 -9.77 7.96
CA ARG A 34 -11.82 -10.81 8.54
C ARG A 34 -11.16 -12.16 8.34
N ILE A 35 -11.22 -12.99 9.37
CA ILE A 35 -10.84 -14.40 9.27
C ILE A 35 -12.08 -15.19 8.89
N ASP A 36 -12.00 -15.90 7.77
CA ASP A 36 -13.02 -16.89 7.42
C ASP A 36 -12.75 -18.17 8.22
N SER A 37 -13.63 -18.48 9.16
CA SER A 37 -13.51 -19.67 10.00
C SER A 37 -13.64 -20.98 9.23
N ALA A 38 -14.29 -20.97 8.06
CA ALA A 38 -14.42 -22.11 7.17
C ALA A 38 -13.18 -22.35 6.29
N SER A 39 -12.33 -21.33 6.12
CA SER A 39 -11.09 -21.43 5.34
C SER A 39 -10.06 -22.33 6.04
N HIS A 40 -9.35 -23.12 5.28
CA HIS A 40 -8.17 -23.85 5.76
C HIS A 40 -7.03 -22.89 6.15
N PHE A 41 -6.92 -21.76 5.47
CA PHE A 41 -5.97 -20.70 5.79
C PHE A 41 -6.57 -19.77 6.86
N LYS A 42 -6.22 -20.02 8.12
CA LYS A 42 -6.75 -19.30 9.30
C LYS A 42 -6.15 -17.91 9.49
N ALA A 43 -6.10 -17.14 8.43
CA ALA A 43 -5.67 -15.74 8.45
C ALA A 43 -6.68 -14.87 7.71
N SER A 44 -6.64 -13.57 7.96
CA SER A 44 -7.41 -12.61 7.15
C SER A 44 -6.83 -12.52 5.74
N GLN A 45 -7.59 -11.92 4.84
CA GLN A 45 -7.00 -11.35 3.63
C GLN A 45 -5.91 -10.32 3.98
N VAL A 46 -5.06 -9.99 3.04
CA VAL A 46 -4.08 -8.90 3.20
C VAL A 46 -4.83 -7.61 3.54
N THR A 47 -4.53 -7.03 4.70
CA THR A 47 -5.20 -5.82 5.20
C THR A 47 -4.44 -4.55 4.87
N HIS A 48 -3.12 -4.66 4.82
CA HIS A 48 -2.23 -3.58 4.42
C HIS A 48 -1.20 -4.14 3.46
N PHE A 49 -0.83 -3.33 2.48
CA PHE A 49 0.44 -3.51 1.82
C PHE A 49 1.26 -2.23 1.99
N GLY A 50 2.53 -2.40 2.23
CA GLY A 50 3.47 -1.33 2.45
C GLY A 50 4.43 -1.25 1.28
N MET A 51 4.72 -0.03 0.87
CA MET A 51 5.73 0.29 -0.13
C MET A 51 6.78 1.18 0.52
N ILE A 52 8.04 0.92 0.25
CA ILE A 52 9.14 1.72 0.74
C ILE A 52 9.57 2.67 -0.36
N VAL A 53 9.57 3.97 -0.08
CA VAL A 53 9.97 5.03 -1.02
C VAL A 53 11.07 5.89 -0.42
N ARG A 54 11.79 6.63 -1.26
CA ARG A 54 12.85 7.52 -0.81
C ARG A 54 12.28 8.68 0.01
N ALA A 55 13.07 9.19 0.95
CA ALA A 55 12.63 10.23 1.89
C ALA A 55 12.27 11.56 1.21
N ASP A 56 12.92 11.87 0.10
CA ASP A 56 12.71 13.10 -0.69
C ASP A 56 11.54 13.00 -1.68
N ASP A 57 10.89 11.85 -1.81
CA ASP A 57 9.80 11.59 -2.75
C ASP A 57 8.42 12.10 -2.28
N LYS A 58 8.36 13.27 -1.64
CA LYS A 58 7.07 13.88 -1.25
C LYS A 58 6.16 14.16 -2.44
N VAL A 59 6.71 14.47 -3.59
CA VAL A 59 5.95 14.68 -4.83
C VAL A 59 5.30 13.36 -5.27
N ALA A 60 6.00 12.24 -5.11
CA ALA A 60 5.46 10.93 -5.40
C ALA A 60 4.25 10.58 -4.53
N LEU A 61 4.21 11.05 -3.26
CA LEU A 61 3.07 10.80 -2.37
C LEU A 61 1.79 11.49 -2.85
N SER A 62 1.89 12.69 -3.42
CA SER A 62 0.73 13.40 -3.95
C SER A 62 0.11 12.73 -5.16
N PHE A 63 0.81 11.82 -5.82
CA PHE A 63 0.25 11.01 -6.89
C PHE A 63 -0.91 10.13 -6.41
N TYR A 64 -0.81 9.58 -5.23
CA TYR A 64 -1.80 8.65 -4.68
C TYR A 64 -3.13 9.32 -4.32
N ASP A 65 -3.13 10.53 -3.82
CA ASP A 65 -4.37 11.28 -3.51
C ASP A 65 -4.85 12.11 -4.70
N THR A 66 -3.98 12.84 -5.39
CA THR A 66 -4.43 13.76 -6.45
C THR A 66 -4.72 13.06 -7.78
N VAL A 67 -3.95 12.03 -8.14
CA VAL A 67 -4.13 11.30 -9.42
C VAL A 67 -4.99 10.07 -9.22
N LEU A 68 -4.64 9.19 -8.26
CA LEU A 68 -5.41 7.98 -8.00
C LEU A 68 -6.67 8.23 -7.14
N GLY A 69 -6.77 9.38 -6.47
CA GLY A 69 -7.94 9.75 -5.68
C GLY A 69 -8.09 8.98 -4.38
N LEU A 70 -6.99 8.43 -3.83
CA LEU A 70 -7.03 7.74 -2.55
C LEU A 70 -7.17 8.76 -1.41
N LEU A 71 -7.85 8.35 -0.33
CA LEU A 71 -8.01 9.18 0.86
C LEU A 71 -6.76 9.09 1.74
N ARG A 72 -6.02 10.20 1.89
CA ARG A 72 -4.90 10.28 2.83
C ARG A 72 -5.44 10.36 4.26
N VAL A 73 -5.29 9.30 5.03
CA VAL A 73 -5.81 9.18 6.40
C VAL A 73 -4.76 9.43 7.47
N ARG A 74 -3.49 9.40 7.09
CA ARG A 74 -2.35 9.71 7.96
C ARG A 74 -1.23 10.27 7.11
N ASP A 75 -0.58 11.33 7.61
CA ASP A 75 0.54 11.95 6.94
C ASP A 75 1.73 12.08 7.87
N ASP A 76 2.90 11.69 7.38
CA ASP A 76 4.20 11.84 8.04
C ASP A 76 4.25 11.43 9.52
N LEU A 77 3.57 10.33 9.88
CA LEU A 77 3.73 9.79 11.23
C LEU A 77 5.17 9.30 11.42
N VAL A 78 5.89 9.95 12.32
CA VAL A 78 7.27 9.58 12.67
C VAL A 78 7.28 8.41 13.63
N SER A 79 8.10 7.40 13.36
CA SER A 79 8.39 6.30 14.27
C SER A 79 9.89 6.28 14.57
N LYS A 80 10.25 6.70 15.80
CA LYS A 80 11.65 6.76 16.25
C LYS A 80 12.12 5.41 16.77
N TYR A 81 13.41 5.14 16.66
CA TYR A 81 14.03 3.93 17.20
C TYR A 81 13.59 3.62 18.64
N ALA A 82 13.60 4.60 19.53
CA ALA A 82 13.27 4.40 20.94
C ALA A 82 11.83 3.89 21.17
N GLU A 83 10.91 4.28 20.29
CA GLU A 83 9.46 4.04 20.42
C GLU A 83 9.00 2.83 19.60
N ALA A 84 9.76 2.45 18.58
CA ALA A 84 9.35 1.51 17.53
C ALA A 84 9.82 0.08 17.78
N LYS A 85 9.55 -0.49 18.97
CA LYS A 85 10.06 -1.82 19.38
C LYS A 85 9.87 -2.92 18.33
N ALA A 86 8.68 -3.05 17.75
CA ALA A 86 8.42 -4.05 16.72
C ALA A 86 9.13 -3.71 15.39
N SER A 87 9.14 -2.44 15.01
CA SER A 87 9.70 -1.98 13.74
C SER A 87 11.23 -2.06 13.69
N ARG A 88 11.92 -2.06 14.83
CA ARG A 88 13.38 -2.28 14.90
C ARG A 88 13.77 -3.59 14.23
N LEU A 89 13.05 -4.65 14.55
CA LEU A 89 13.30 -5.98 13.98
C LEU A 89 12.86 -6.09 12.51
N ILE A 90 11.77 -5.39 12.17
CA ILE A 90 11.19 -5.43 10.81
C ILE A 90 12.09 -4.71 9.80
N PHE A 91 12.65 -3.58 10.20
CA PHE A 91 13.41 -2.68 9.31
C PHE A 91 14.90 -2.61 9.65
N ASP A 92 15.37 -3.45 10.59
CA ASP A 92 16.74 -3.39 11.10
C ASP A 92 17.21 -1.98 11.49
N LEU A 93 16.30 -1.24 12.17
CA LEU A 93 16.60 0.13 12.57
C LEU A 93 17.75 0.17 13.56
N GLN A 94 18.67 1.09 13.33
CA GLN A 94 19.79 1.37 14.21
C GLN A 94 19.46 2.50 15.21
N VAL A 95 20.26 2.61 16.26
CA VAL A 95 20.10 3.68 17.27
C VAL A 95 20.17 5.04 16.60
N GLY A 96 19.15 5.86 16.85
CA GLY A 96 19.04 7.21 16.29
C GLY A 96 18.26 7.28 14.98
N GLU A 97 17.99 6.16 14.34
CA GLU A 97 17.19 6.14 13.12
C GLU A 97 15.70 6.28 13.39
N SER A 98 14.99 6.75 12.37
CA SER A 98 13.54 6.87 12.33
C SER A 98 13.01 6.55 10.94
N TYR A 99 11.71 6.29 10.85
CA TYR A 99 11.02 6.22 9.57
C TYR A 99 9.69 6.98 9.65
N TYR A 100 9.17 7.33 8.50
CA TYR A 100 7.91 8.05 8.34
C TYR A 100 6.90 7.16 7.64
N THR A 101 5.63 7.27 8.04
CA THR A 101 4.54 6.59 7.34
C THR A 101 3.47 7.57 6.89
N THR A 102 3.03 7.40 5.65
CA THR A 102 1.84 8.03 5.09
C THR A 102 0.88 6.93 4.70
N ASP A 103 -0.35 6.98 5.19
CA ASP A 103 -1.36 5.95 4.94
C ASP A 103 -2.47 6.49 4.04
N PHE A 104 -2.86 5.67 3.08
CA PHE A 104 -3.96 5.95 2.15
C PHE A 104 -5.01 4.84 2.23
N ASP A 105 -6.26 5.24 2.33
CA ASP A 105 -7.41 4.34 2.30
C ASP A 105 -8.25 4.56 1.02
N GLU A 106 -9.18 3.68 0.81
CA GLU A 106 -10.17 3.79 -0.26
C GLU A 106 -11.02 5.06 -0.07
N PRO A 107 -11.39 5.81 -1.15
CA PRO A 107 -12.01 7.14 -1.03
C PRO A 107 -13.32 7.21 -0.23
N ARG A 108 -14.05 6.10 -0.10
CA ARG A 108 -15.29 6.05 0.70
C ARG A 108 -15.05 5.84 2.20
N SER A 109 -13.80 5.62 2.62
CA SER A 109 -13.43 5.53 4.02
C SER A 109 -13.50 6.90 4.69
N SER A 110 -13.65 6.94 6.02
CA SER A 110 -13.60 8.18 6.80
C SER A 110 -12.32 8.26 7.59
N VAL A 111 -11.73 9.44 7.65
CA VAL A 111 -10.51 9.69 8.44
C VAL A 111 -10.81 9.48 9.93
N GLY A 112 -9.98 8.69 10.59
CA GLY A 112 -10.09 8.44 12.03
C GLY A 112 -11.15 7.40 12.44
N ASP A 113 -11.99 6.94 11.53
CA ASP A 113 -13.01 5.92 11.82
C ASP A 113 -12.66 4.58 11.15
N LEU A 114 -12.10 3.66 11.92
CA LEU A 114 -11.77 2.31 11.43
C LEU A 114 -13.02 1.51 11.02
N GLN A 115 -14.18 1.77 11.60
CA GLN A 115 -15.42 1.08 11.25
C GLN A 115 -15.94 1.51 9.86
N ALA A 116 -15.56 2.69 9.40
CA ALA A 116 -15.88 3.18 8.07
C ALA A 116 -14.84 2.80 7.01
N ALA A 117 -13.75 2.15 7.38
CA ALA A 117 -12.75 1.67 6.42
C ALA A 117 -13.35 0.63 5.48
N ARG A 118 -13.20 0.84 4.17
CA ARG A 118 -13.88 0.04 3.12
C ARG A 118 -13.00 -1.06 2.52
N SER A 119 -11.71 -0.89 2.56
CA SER A 119 -10.76 -1.85 1.99
C SER A 119 -9.46 -1.88 2.80
N GLY A 120 -8.49 -2.63 2.32
CA GLY A 120 -7.14 -2.58 2.85
C GLY A 120 -6.48 -1.21 2.63
N ARG A 121 -5.38 -1.00 3.34
CA ARG A 121 -4.63 0.26 3.39
C ARG A 121 -3.36 0.17 2.58
N LEU A 122 -3.08 1.19 1.78
CA LEU A 122 -1.75 1.44 1.25
C LEU A 122 -0.94 2.24 2.28
N LYS A 123 0.17 1.70 2.72
CA LYS A 123 1.08 2.36 3.64
C LYS A 123 2.40 2.67 2.94
N ILE A 124 2.69 3.95 2.78
CA ILE A 124 3.98 4.39 2.25
C ILE A 124 4.94 4.60 3.42
N ILE A 125 6.10 3.99 3.33
CA ILE A 125 7.15 4.03 4.34
C ILE A 125 8.35 4.75 3.73
N ARG A 126 8.85 5.77 4.43
CA ARG A 126 10.03 6.52 4.03
C ARG A 126 11.07 6.46 5.14
N PHE A 127 12.31 6.16 4.77
CA PHE A 127 13.46 6.27 5.64
C PHE A 127 14.22 7.56 5.36
N ASP A 128 15.20 7.88 6.17
CA ASP A 128 16.08 9.01 5.92
C ASP A 128 16.74 8.88 4.54
N LYS A 129 16.94 10.02 3.88
CA LYS A 129 17.42 10.08 2.49
C LYS A 129 18.76 9.39 2.24
N ASN A 130 19.54 9.14 3.29
CA ASN A 130 20.83 8.45 3.21
C ASN A 130 20.69 6.92 3.42
N ALA A 131 19.49 6.42 3.73
CA ALA A 131 19.27 4.99 3.86
C ALA A 131 19.52 4.31 2.49
N PRO A 132 20.30 3.21 2.46
CA PRO A 132 20.48 2.47 1.23
C PRO A 132 19.16 1.85 0.79
N MET A 133 18.77 2.11 -0.45
CA MET A 133 17.53 1.58 -1.03
C MET A 133 17.77 1.06 -2.43
N GLU A 134 17.11 -0.04 -2.75
CA GLU A 134 16.99 -0.50 -4.13
C GLU A 134 16.08 0.44 -4.93
N ASP A 135 16.31 0.51 -6.23
CA ASP A 135 15.42 1.23 -7.15
C ASP A 135 14.17 0.38 -7.42
N ALA A 136 13.00 0.89 -7.02
CA ALA A 136 11.71 0.22 -7.25
C ALA A 136 11.48 -0.10 -8.74
N ARG A 137 11.97 0.73 -9.66
CA ARG A 137 11.86 0.51 -11.12
C ARG A 137 12.54 -0.78 -11.59
N ARG A 138 13.50 -1.28 -10.84
CA ARG A 138 14.22 -2.52 -11.20
C ARG A 138 13.45 -3.77 -10.82
N ILE A 139 12.65 -3.71 -9.75
CA ILE A 139 12.00 -4.88 -9.16
C ILE A 139 10.47 -4.86 -9.30
N SER A 140 9.85 -3.67 -9.38
CA SER A 140 8.41 -3.53 -9.58
C SER A 140 8.10 -3.54 -11.09
N ARG A 141 8.16 -4.71 -11.69
CA ARG A 141 7.92 -4.95 -13.12
C ARG A 141 7.20 -6.27 -13.33
N ALA A 142 6.37 -6.32 -14.37
CA ALA A 142 5.73 -7.57 -14.80
C ALA A 142 6.80 -8.65 -15.08
N GLY A 143 6.57 -9.86 -14.58
CA GLY A 143 7.49 -10.99 -14.74
C GLY A 143 8.60 -11.09 -13.69
N HIS A 144 8.77 -10.11 -12.82
CA HIS A 144 9.65 -10.24 -11.65
C HIS A 144 9.02 -11.08 -10.55
N LEU A 145 9.87 -11.82 -9.83
CA LEU A 145 9.43 -12.58 -8.65
C LEU A 145 9.04 -11.63 -7.51
N GLY A 146 8.03 -12.02 -6.76
CA GLY A 146 7.55 -11.29 -5.59
C GLY A 146 6.42 -10.31 -5.92
N LEU A 147 6.24 -9.30 -5.06
CA LEU A 147 5.23 -8.26 -5.21
C LEU A 147 5.72 -7.20 -6.20
N SER A 148 5.49 -7.45 -7.47
CA SER A 148 6.02 -6.61 -8.55
C SER A 148 4.97 -5.73 -9.23
N LEU A 149 3.69 -5.98 -8.98
CA LEU A 149 2.58 -5.27 -9.61
C LEU A 149 1.47 -5.00 -8.58
N TYR A 150 0.98 -3.76 -8.57
CA TYR A 150 -0.14 -3.34 -7.74
C TYR A 150 -1.36 -3.07 -8.63
N THR A 151 -2.54 -3.47 -8.15
CA THR A 151 -3.76 -3.36 -8.95
C THR A 151 -4.87 -2.69 -8.16
N PHE A 152 -5.54 -1.70 -8.79
CA PHE A 152 -6.81 -1.16 -8.33
C PHE A 152 -7.90 -1.36 -9.37
N ARG A 153 -9.12 -1.60 -8.88
CA ARG A 153 -10.33 -1.52 -9.71
C ARG A 153 -10.91 -0.11 -9.65
N VAL A 154 -11.20 0.46 -10.82
CA VAL A 154 -11.72 1.82 -10.95
C VAL A 154 -12.95 1.83 -11.86
N ARG A 155 -13.94 2.69 -11.57
CA ARG A 155 -15.20 2.73 -12.34
C ARG A 155 -15.07 3.40 -13.71
N ASN A 156 -14.21 4.37 -13.87
CA ASN A 156 -14.04 5.13 -15.11
C ASN A 156 -12.58 5.08 -15.54
N LEU A 157 -12.23 4.00 -16.22
CA LEU A 157 -10.86 3.72 -16.62
C LEU A 157 -10.29 4.78 -17.57
N ASP A 158 -11.13 5.30 -18.50
CA ASP A 158 -10.70 6.31 -19.47
C ASP A 158 -10.34 7.63 -18.79
N ALA A 159 -11.12 8.06 -17.77
CA ALA A 159 -10.82 9.24 -16.99
C ALA A 159 -9.52 9.07 -16.17
N TYR A 160 -9.28 7.88 -15.64
CA TYR A 160 -8.02 7.59 -14.94
C TYR A 160 -6.83 7.60 -15.90
N LEU A 161 -6.97 7.03 -17.11
CA LEU A 161 -5.92 7.09 -18.12
C LEU A 161 -5.56 8.56 -18.44
N ALA A 162 -6.56 9.43 -18.59
CA ALA A 162 -6.32 10.85 -18.84
C ALA A 162 -5.57 11.52 -17.69
N LYS A 163 -5.97 11.26 -16.42
CA LYS A 163 -5.27 11.79 -15.24
C LYS A 163 -3.83 11.30 -15.13
N VAL A 164 -3.61 10.00 -15.35
CA VAL A 164 -2.28 9.40 -15.29
C VAL A 164 -1.38 9.96 -16.39
N ARG A 165 -1.89 10.14 -17.60
CA ARG A 165 -1.15 10.79 -18.71
C ARG A 165 -0.79 12.24 -18.45
N ALA A 166 -1.60 12.96 -17.70
CA ALA A 166 -1.34 14.35 -17.31
C ALA A 166 -0.40 14.48 -16.09
N SER A 167 0.00 13.36 -15.49
CA SER A 167 0.87 13.32 -14.31
C SER A 167 2.34 13.07 -14.68
N THR A 168 3.18 12.86 -13.65
CA THR A 168 4.59 12.47 -13.80
C THR A 168 4.80 10.95 -13.90
N ALA A 169 3.74 10.17 -14.07
CA ALA A 169 3.83 8.72 -14.32
C ALA A 169 4.50 8.44 -15.69
N THR A 170 5.16 7.32 -15.80
CA THR A 170 5.88 6.89 -17.00
C THR A 170 5.42 5.50 -17.47
N GLU A 171 5.91 5.04 -18.61
CA GLU A 171 5.63 3.69 -19.15
C GLU A 171 4.11 3.38 -19.21
N ILE A 172 3.30 4.39 -19.59
CA ILE A 172 1.84 4.28 -19.62
C ILE A 172 1.41 3.49 -20.84
N THR A 173 0.77 2.33 -20.64
CA THR A 173 0.22 1.53 -21.73
C THR A 173 -1.11 2.10 -22.24
N PRO A 174 -1.52 1.79 -23.48
CA PRO A 174 -2.92 1.98 -23.88
C PRO A 174 -3.85 1.05 -23.08
N ILE A 175 -5.14 1.39 -23.05
CA ILE A 175 -6.14 0.47 -22.52
C ILE A 175 -6.21 -0.74 -23.47
N ALA A 176 -6.11 -1.93 -22.88
CA ALA A 176 -6.24 -3.21 -23.55
C ALA A 176 -7.08 -4.18 -22.71
N ARG A 177 -7.43 -5.34 -23.25
CA ARG A 177 -8.03 -6.42 -22.45
C ARG A 177 -6.93 -7.30 -21.88
N ASN A 178 -7.04 -7.58 -20.58
CA ASN A 178 -6.18 -8.55 -19.91
C ASN A 178 -6.62 -10.00 -20.23
N GLU A 179 -5.94 -10.99 -19.66
CA GLU A 179 -6.21 -12.41 -19.81
C GLU A 179 -7.60 -12.85 -19.29
N PHE A 180 -8.23 -12.03 -18.46
CA PHE A 180 -9.60 -12.24 -17.96
C PHE A 180 -10.67 -11.51 -18.81
N GLY A 181 -10.27 -10.86 -19.90
CA GLY A 181 -11.14 -10.07 -20.76
C GLY A 181 -11.51 -8.70 -20.21
N GLU A 182 -10.94 -8.27 -19.08
CA GLU A 182 -11.21 -6.99 -18.44
C GLU A 182 -10.40 -5.87 -19.09
N ARG A 183 -10.99 -4.69 -19.24
CA ARG A 183 -10.25 -3.51 -19.71
C ARG A 183 -9.27 -3.06 -18.62
N SER A 184 -8.04 -2.82 -18.99
CA SER A 184 -6.98 -2.39 -18.07
C SER A 184 -5.89 -1.60 -18.79
N PHE A 185 -5.13 -0.82 -18.01
CA PHE A 185 -3.86 -0.26 -18.45
C PHE A 185 -2.87 -0.24 -17.29
N SER A 186 -1.58 -0.23 -17.61
CA SER A 186 -0.50 -0.20 -16.63
C SER A 186 0.34 1.05 -16.79
N PHE A 187 1.04 1.43 -15.73
CA PHE A 187 1.98 2.56 -15.71
C PHE A 187 2.98 2.40 -14.57
N THR A 188 4.08 3.13 -14.65
CA THR A 188 5.04 3.28 -13.56
C THR A 188 4.76 4.59 -12.83
N ALA A 189 4.44 4.54 -11.54
CA ALA A 189 4.21 5.70 -10.69
C ALA A 189 5.52 6.50 -10.48
N PRO A 190 5.46 7.76 -10.03
CA PRO A 190 6.66 8.60 -9.85
C PRO A 190 7.72 7.99 -8.93
N ASP A 191 7.31 7.25 -7.92
CA ASP A 191 8.19 6.51 -6.99
C ASP A 191 8.80 5.22 -7.57
N GLY A 192 8.45 4.88 -8.80
CA GLY A 192 9.01 3.74 -9.52
C GLY A 192 8.23 2.43 -9.41
N TYR A 193 7.12 2.41 -8.69
CA TYR A 193 6.28 1.21 -8.60
C TYR A 193 5.35 1.06 -9.80
N MET A 194 5.21 -0.17 -10.27
CA MET A 194 4.31 -0.48 -11.38
C MET A 194 2.89 -0.74 -10.88
N TRP A 195 1.94 -0.09 -11.52
CA TRP A 195 0.52 -0.19 -11.24
C TRP A 195 -0.28 -0.63 -12.46
N THR A 196 -1.36 -1.34 -12.21
CA THR A 196 -2.39 -1.64 -13.21
C THR A 196 -3.74 -1.17 -12.69
N LEU A 197 -4.45 -0.37 -13.47
CA LEU A 197 -5.85 -0.07 -13.22
C LEU A 197 -6.73 -0.95 -14.09
N VAL A 198 -7.72 -1.59 -13.46
CA VAL A 198 -8.67 -2.49 -14.09
C VAL A 198 -10.05 -1.87 -13.98
N GLU A 199 -10.84 -1.94 -15.06
CA GLU A 199 -12.22 -1.45 -15.04
C GLU A 199 -13.06 -2.28 -14.07
N GLY A 200 -13.70 -1.61 -13.11
CA GLY A 200 -14.62 -2.19 -12.15
C GLY A 200 -16.07 -1.80 -12.45
N THR A 201 -16.99 -2.59 -12.00
CA THR A 201 -18.44 -2.30 -12.02
C THR A 201 -18.84 -1.29 -10.95
#